data_d83abdc69f8390b3116761fafd50b476
#
_entry.id   d83abdc69f8390b3116761fafd50b476
#
_cell.length_a   1.000
_cell.length_b   1.000
_cell.length_c   1.000
_cell.angle_alpha   90.00
_cell.angle_beta   90.00
_cell.angle_gamma   90.00
#
_symmetry.space_group_name_H-M   'P 1'
#
loop_
_entity.id
_entity.type
_entity.pdbx_description
1 polymer ?
#
loop_
_entity_poly.entity_id
_entity_poly.type
_entity_poly.pdbx_seq_one_letter_code
_entity_poly.pdbx_strand_id
1 'polypeptide(L)'
;MTVTSIITGSNAHLLSSELSTYLSGRYVEIKVLPLSFREFLDFHGYTVSQRKTITGQMKKRITDADGEVCDPKELYEAFAKFGGMPMLANVRLEPDRVSATLEGVYSAVVVRDILEREKRKGQRTITDSLLLRNLMMFLADNIGNSVSATSIGNTLVSEGLLTEGNRKVKPVTHTIQAYFEALKDSYISYEIKRFDIKGKESLKTL
;
A
#
# COMPACT_ATOMS: atom_id res chain seq x y z
N MET A 1 -28.28 -28.13 1.13
CA MET A 1 -27.81 -27.16 0.15
C MET A 1 -26.75 -26.31 0.84
N THR A 2 -25.48 -26.40 0.44
CA THR A 2 -24.39 -25.63 1.06
C THR A 2 -24.28 -24.31 0.30
N VAL A 3 -24.50 -23.18 0.96
CA VAL A 3 -24.34 -21.84 0.38
C VAL A 3 -22.97 -21.33 0.76
N THR A 4 -22.17 -20.97 -0.23
CA THR A 4 -20.87 -20.29 -0.04
C THR A 4 -21.06 -18.82 -0.37
N SER A 5 -20.77 -17.94 0.57
CA SER A 5 -20.79 -16.48 0.38
C SER A 5 -19.37 -15.95 0.36
N ILE A 6 -19.07 -15.07 -0.60
CA ILE A 6 -17.78 -14.37 -0.70
C ILE A 6 -18.05 -12.90 -0.43
N ILE A 7 -17.32 -12.33 0.54
CA ILE A 7 -17.38 -10.92 0.89
C ILE A 7 -16.00 -10.32 0.60
N THR A 8 -15.95 -9.20 -0.09
CA THR A 8 -14.70 -8.51 -0.41
C THR A 8 -14.71 -7.09 0.15
N GLY A 9 -13.54 -6.57 0.48
CA GLY A 9 -13.38 -5.20 0.96
C GLY A 9 -11.92 -4.75 0.92
N SER A 10 -11.71 -3.45 0.76
CA SER A 10 -10.39 -2.80 0.76
C SER A 10 -9.88 -2.48 2.17
N ASN A 11 -10.40 -3.15 3.20
CA ASN A 11 -10.17 -2.77 4.59
C ASN A 11 -10.17 -3.96 5.53
N ALA A 12 -9.16 -4.01 6.42
CA ALA A 12 -9.02 -5.02 7.46
C ALA A 12 -10.23 -5.12 8.40
N HIS A 13 -10.93 -4.01 8.67
CA HIS A 13 -12.04 -3.97 9.61
C HIS A 13 -13.39 -4.43 9.05
N LEU A 14 -13.56 -4.51 7.73
CA LEU A 14 -14.83 -4.99 7.15
C LEU A 14 -15.19 -6.42 7.59
N LEU A 15 -14.18 -7.21 7.91
CA LEU A 15 -14.36 -8.60 8.33
C LEU A 15 -14.06 -8.80 9.81
N SER A 16 -13.31 -7.90 10.47
CA SER A 16 -12.77 -8.17 11.80
C SER A 16 -13.66 -7.72 12.96
N SER A 17 -14.45 -6.66 12.83
CA SER A 17 -15.16 -6.11 13.98
C SER A 17 -16.67 -6.41 14.04
N GLU A 18 -17.38 -6.27 12.92
CA GLU A 18 -18.83 -6.50 12.92
C GLU A 18 -19.20 -7.90 12.45
N LEU A 19 -18.55 -8.39 11.40
CA LEU A 19 -18.82 -9.72 10.85
C LEU A 19 -18.12 -10.83 11.63
N SER A 20 -16.97 -10.58 12.26
CA SER A 20 -16.25 -11.59 13.02
C SER A 20 -17.06 -12.10 14.22
N THR A 21 -17.85 -11.24 14.84
CA THR A 21 -18.72 -11.61 15.96
C THR A 21 -19.84 -12.55 15.50
N TYR A 22 -20.42 -12.29 14.31
CA TYR A 22 -21.50 -13.13 13.75
C TYR A 22 -20.99 -14.37 13.02
N LEU A 23 -19.77 -14.32 12.44
CA LEU A 23 -19.19 -15.38 11.62
C LEU A 23 -18.03 -16.10 12.31
N SER A 24 -17.86 -15.90 13.62
CA SER A 24 -16.75 -16.48 14.38
C SER A 24 -16.57 -17.98 14.09
N GLY A 25 -15.40 -18.37 13.61
CA GLY A 25 -15.06 -19.73 13.25
C GLY A 25 -15.69 -20.28 11.96
N ARG A 26 -16.41 -19.43 11.17
CA ARG A 26 -17.13 -19.85 9.95
C ARG A 26 -16.66 -19.19 8.68
N TYR A 27 -15.53 -18.46 8.70
CA TYR A 27 -14.96 -17.83 7.53
C TYR A 27 -13.46 -18.07 7.42
N VAL A 28 -12.95 -17.93 6.22
CA VAL A 28 -11.52 -17.93 5.91
C VAL A 28 -11.20 -16.57 5.32
N GLU A 29 -10.22 -15.87 5.90
CA GLU A 29 -9.72 -14.60 5.38
C GLU A 29 -8.64 -14.88 4.34
N ILE A 30 -8.81 -14.31 3.15
CA ILE A 30 -7.82 -14.36 2.08
C ILE A 30 -7.35 -12.93 1.81
N LYS A 31 -6.08 -12.64 2.13
CA LYS A 31 -5.45 -11.36 1.83
C LYS A 31 -4.95 -11.35 0.40
N VAL A 32 -5.49 -10.44 -0.41
CA VAL A 32 -5.06 -10.22 -1.79
C VAL A 32 -4.08 -9.05 -1.80
N LEU A 33 -2.83 -9.34 -2.13
CA LEU A 33 -1.78 -8.33 -2.25
C LEU A 33 -1.78 -7.73 -3.67
N PRO A 34 -1.16 -6.55 -3.87
CA PRO A 34 -0.82 -6.07 -5.21
C PRO A 34 -0.07 -7.13 -6.00
N LEU A 35 -0.13 -7.04 -7.33
CA LEU A 35 0.55 -8.00 -8.22
C LEU A 35 2.05 -8.07 -7.90
N SER A 36 2.58 -9.28 -7.83
CA SER A 36 4.02 -9.54 -7.90
C SER A 36 4.54 -9.20 -9.29
N PHE A 37 5.86 -9.06 -9.46
CA PHE A 37 6.45 -8.80 -10.78
C PHE A 37 6.05 -9.86 -11.83
N ARG A 38 5.94 -11.12 -11.42
CA ARG A 38 5.50 -12.19 -12.32
C ARG A 38 4.06 -11.98 -12.78
N GLU A 39 3.16 -11.71 -11.86
CA GLU A 39 1.75 -11.43 -12.16
C GLU A 39 1.59 -10.14 -12.95
N PHE A 40 2.41 -9.11 -12.66
CA PHE A 40 2.45 -7.88 -13.45
C PHE A 40 2.77 -8.19 -14.93
N LEU A 41 3.76 -9.03 -15.21
CA LEU A 41 4.07 -9.44 -16.57
C LEU A 41 2.89 -10.16 -17.23
N ASP A 42 2.28 -11.11 -16.53
CA ASP A 42 1.14 -11.87 -17.05
C ASP A 42 -0.07 -10.95 -17.32
N PHE A 43 -0.37 -10.01 -16.42
CA PHE A 43 -1.48 -9.04 -16.57
C PHE A 43 -1.26 -8.04 -17.71
N HIS A 44 -0.01 -7.67 -17.98
CA HIS A 44 0.36 -6.79 -19.11
C HIS A 44 0.58 -7.54 -20.43
N GLY A 45 0.27 -8.83 -20.48
CA GLY A 45 0.35 -9.63 -21.70
C GLY A 45 1.74 -10.11 -22.09
N TYR A 46 2.72 -9.99 -21.17
CA TYR A 46 4.05 -10.52 -21.40
C TYR A 46 4.11 -12.03 -21.15
N THR A 47 4.85 -12.73 -22.01
CA THR A 47 5.08 -14.18 -21.88
C THR A 47 6.50 -14.45 -21.40
N VAL A 48 6.64 -15.21 -20.31
CA VAL A 48 7.95 -15.63 -19.80
C VAL A 48 8.23 -17.06 -20.23
N SER A 49 9.21 -17.24 -21.10
CA SER A 49 9.69 -18.53 -21.57
C SER A 49 11.10 -18.85 -21.05
N GLN A 50 11.45 -20.13 -21.05
CA GLN A 50 12.81 -20.57 -20.74
C GLN A 50 13.42 -21.18 -21.98
N ARG A 51 14.62 -20.77 -22.34
CA ARG A 51 15.36 -21.30 -23.45
C ARG A 51 16.74 -21.79 -22.98
N LYS A 52 17.11 -22.96 -23.43
CA LYS A 52 18.46 -23.50 -23.21
C LYS A 52 19.43 -22.79 -24.15
N THR A 53 20.48 -22.20 -23.60
CA THR A 53 21.54 -21.57 -24.40
C THR A 53 22.44 -22.66 -25.04
N ILE A 54 23.28 -22.29 -26.02
CA ILE A 54 24.25 -23.17 -26.65
C ILE A 54 25.21 -23.77 -25.59
N THR A 55 25.46 -23.02 -24.51
CA THR A 55 26.30 -23.47 -23.38
C THR A 55 25.55 -24.37 -22.39
N GLY A 56 24.29 -24.73 -22.66
CA GLY A 56 23.47 -25.57 -21.79
C GLY A 56 22.80 -24.88 -20.63
N GLN A 57 23.02 -23.58 -20.43
CA GLN A 57 22.38 -22.80 -19.37
C GLN A 57 20.94 -22.43 -19.73
N MET A 58 20.03 -22.47 -18.75
CA MET A 58 18.64 -22.01 -18.92
C MET A 58 18.58 -20.48 -18.78
N LYS A 59 18.20 -19.80 -19.85
CA LYS A 59 17.98 -18.34 -19.84
C LYS A 59 16.50 -18.04 -19.96
N LYS A 60 15.98 -17.21 -19.08
CA LYS A 60 14.62 -16.68 -19.18
C LYS A 60 14.56 -15.61 -20.27
N ARG A 61 13.51 -15.66 -21.07
CA ARG A 61 13.20 -14.69 -22.12
C ARG A 61 11.79 -14.18 -21.88
N ILE A 62 11.61 -12.88 -21.96
CA ILE A 62 10.33 -12.23 -21.86
C ILE A 62 10.00 -11.67 -23.25
N THR A 63 8.79 -11.92 -23.73
CA THR A 63 8.27 -11.40 -24.98
C THR A 63 6.95 -10.71 -24.76
N ASP A 64 6.67 -9.69 -25.54
CA ASP A 64 5.35 -9.04 -25.56
C ASP A 64 4.32 -9.84 -26.39
N ALA A 65 3.15 -9.27 -26.61
CA ALA A 65 2.06 -9.89 -27.37
C ALA A 65 2.41 -10.08 -28.86
N ASP A 66 3.31 -9.29 -29.41
CA ASP A 66 3.77 -9.37 -30.80
C ASP A 66 4.94 -10.34 -30.96
N GLY A 67 5.43 -10.91 -29.84
CA GLY A 67 6.54 -11.85 -29.82
C GLY A 67 7.93 -11.19 -29.78
N GLU A 68 7.99 -9.86 -29.66
CA GLU A 68 9.22 -9.10 -29.53
C GLU A 68 9.88 -9.31 -28.17
N VAL A 69 11.21 -9.35 -28.16
CA VAL A 69 11.98 -9.60 -26.93
C VAL A 69 12.12 -8.32 -26.13
N CYS A 70 11.62 -8.37 -24.91
CA CYS A 70 11.70 -7.25 -23.96
C CYS A 70 12.88 -7.42 -22.99
N ASP A 71 13.49 -6.29 -22.60
CA ASP A 71 14.53 -6.29 -21.56
C ASP A 71 13.88 -6.48 -20.17
N PRO A 72 14.23 -7.55 -19.44
CA PRO A 72 13.71 -7.79 -18.10
C PRO A 72 13.99 -6.64 -17.14
N LYS A 73 15.08 -5.90 -17.32
CA LYS A 73 15.45 -4.76 -16.48
C LYS A 73 14.49 -3.58 -16.67
N GLU A 74 14.20 -3.21 -17.91
CA GLU A 74 13.24 -2.13 -18.21
C GLU A 74 11.84 -2.46 -17.68
N LEU A 75 11.40 -3.72 -17.84
CA LEU A 75 10.12 -4.17 -17.30
C LEU A 75 10.08 -4.13 -15.77
N TYR A 76 11.18 -4.49 -15.12
CA TYR A 76 11.26 -4.41 -13.67
C TYR A 76 11.30 -2.95 -13.17
N GLU A 77 11.99 -2.07 -13.87
CA GLU A 77 11.99 -0.64 -13.58
C GLU A 77 10.58 -0.04 -13.73
N ALA A 78 9.83 -0.44 -14.75
CA ALA A 78 8.44 -0.04 -14.92
C ALA A 78 7.57 -0.57 -13.75
N PHE A 79 7.72 -1.83 -13.37
CA PHE A 79 7.02 -2.40 -12.21
C PHE A 79 7.38 -1.67 -10.90
N ALA A 80 8.66 -1.40 -10.66
CA ALA A 80 9.11 -0.68 -9.47
C ALA A 80 8.58 0.76 -9.41
N LYS A 81 8.48 1.41 -10.58
CA LYS A 81 8.00 2.79 -10.70
C LYS A 81 6.47 2.90 -10.59
N PHE A 82 5.73 2.02 -11.24
CA PHE A 82 4.27 2.12 -11.37
C PHE A 82 3.51 1.24 -10.39
N GLY A 83 4.17 0.23 -9.82
CA GLY A 83 3.59 -0.68 -8.84
C GLY A 83 2.76 -1.81 -9.45
N GLY A 84 2.18 -2.61 -8.57
CA GLY A 84 1.43 -3.82 -8.90
C GLY A 84 -0.09 -3.69 -8.80
N MET A 85 -0.67 -2.51 -9.07
CA MET A 85 -2.12 -2.37 -9.09
C MET A 85 -2.72 -3.01 -10.35
N PRO A 86 -3.63 -4.01 -10.26
CA PRO A 86 -4.16 -4.73 -11.42
C PRO A 86 -4.81 -3.84 -12.47
N MET A 87 -5.44 -2.75 -12.05
CA MET A 87 -6.09 -1.81 -12.95
C MET A 87 -5.13 -1.14 -13.95
N LEU A 88 -3.84 -1.07 -13.62
CA LEU A 88 -2.82 -0.48 -14.49
C LEU A 88 -2.56 -1.33 -15.74
N ALA A 89 -2.94 -2.60 -15.74
CA ALA A 89 -2.85 -3.45 -16.93
C ALA A 89 -3.71 -2.94 -18.11
N ASN A 90 -4.73 -2.13 -17.82
CA ASN A 90 -5.59 -1.52 -18.85
C ASN A 90 -5.13 -0.09 -19.22
N VAL A 91 -4.02 0.37 -18.69
CA VAL A 91 -3.49 1.72 -18.90
C VAL A 91 -2.10 1.61 -19.51
N ARG A 92 -1.81 2.42 -20.52
CA ARG A 92 -0.42 2.54 -20.98
C ARG A 92 0.48 2.99 -19.85
N LEU A 93 1.62 2.32 -19.66
CA LEU A 93 2.61 2.62 -18.62
C LEU A 93 3.40 3.92 -18.94
N GLU A 94 2.67 4.98 -19.23
CA GLU A 94 3.16 6.34 -19.41
C GLU A 94 2.99 7.10 -18.09
N PRO A 95 4.01 7.84 -17.61
CA PRO A 95 3.97 8.48 -16.29
C PRO A 95 2.72 9.30 -16.03
N ASP A 96 2.30 10.11 -16.99
CA ASP A 96 1.15 11.01 -16.85
C ASP A 96 -0.16 10.25 -16.71
N ARG A 97 -0.34 9.18 -17.48
CA ARG A 97 -1.54 8.34 -17.45
C ARG A 97 -1.63 7.54 -16.17
N VAL A 98 -0.52 6.94 -15.77
CA VAL A 98 -0.45 6.18 -14.51
C VAL A 98 -0.67 7.09 -13.33
N SER A 99 -0.03 8.28 -13.29
CA SER A 99 -0.21 9.25 -12.21
C SER A 99 -1.65 9.71 -12.09
N ALA A 100 -2.32 10.04 -13.19
CA ALA A 100 -3.73 10.45 -13.18
C ALA A 100 -4.65 9.33 -12.68
N THR A 101 -4.37 8.08 -13.07
CA THR A 101 -5.13 6.91 -12.62
C THR A 101 -4.95 6.68 -11.11
N LEU A 102 -3.71 6.72 -10.63
CA LEU A 102 -3.40 6.53 -9.21
C LEU A 102 -3.90 7.68 -8.34
N GLU A 103 -3.88 8.93 -8.83
CA GLU A 103 -4.47 10.09 -8.14
C GLU A 103 -5.99 9.90 -7.96
N GLY A 104 -6.67 9.38 -8.97
CA GLY A 104 -8.09 9.03 -8.89
C GLY A 104 -8.37 7.97 -7.81
N VAL A 105 -7.55 6.92 -7.74
CA VAL A 105 -7.63 5.89 -6.70
C VAL A 105 -7.36 6.48 -5.33
N TYR A 106 -6.30 7.28 -5.20
CA TYR A 106 -5.93 7.94 -3.96
C TYR A 106 -7.10 8.78 -3.42
N SER A 107 -7.64 9.67 -4.26
CA SER A 107 -8.73 10.57 -3.85
C SER A 107 -10.01 9.81 -3.51
N ALA A 108 -10.38 8.80 -4.27
CA ALA A 108 -11.63 8.07 -4.07
C ALA A 108 -11.55 7.05 -2.93
N VAL A 109 -10.46 6.27 -2.85
CA VAL A 109 -10.35 5.15 -1.91
C VAL A 109 -9.71 5.60 -0.61
N VAL A 110 -8.58 6.29 -0.69
CA VAL A 110 -7.79 6.62 0.49
C VAL A 110 -8.43 7.75 1.30
N VAL A 111 -8.64 8.88 0.66
CA VAL A 111 -9.11 10.08 1.38
C VAL A 111 -10.56 9.90 1.80
N ARG A 112 -11.43 9.55 0.87
CA ARG A 112 -12.86 9.44 1.16
C ARG A 112 -13.16 8.29 2.11
N ASP A 113 -12.64 7.09 1.85
CA ASP A 113 -12.99 5.91 2.64
C ASP A 113 -12.43 5.99 4.07
N ILE A 114 -11.22 6.53 4.26
CA ILE A 114 -10.65 6.73 5.59
C ILE A 114 -11.46 7.78 6.35
N LEU A 115 -11.68 8.95 5.75
CA LEU A 115 -12.35 10.06 6.44
C LEU A 115 -13.83 9.75 6.72
N GLU A 116 -14.56 9.14 5.78
CA GLU A 116 -15.96 8.77 5.97
C GLU A 116 -16.13 7.67 7.02
N ARG A 117 -15.17 6.75 7.11
CA ARG A 117 -15.19 5.69 8.11
C ARG A 117 -15.05 6.26 9.52
N GLU A 118 -14.11 7.15 9.73
CA GLU A 118 -13.92 7.79 11.02
C GLU A 118 -15.15 8.59 11.45
N LYS A 119 -15.82 9.27 10.52
CA LYS A 119 -17.11 9.91 10.79
C LYS A 119 -18.19 8.92 11.24
N ARG A 120 -18.27 7.74 10.58
CA ARG A 120 -19.25 6.71 10.94
C ARG A 120 -19.00 6.10 12.31
N LYS A 121 -17.74 5.92 12.70
CA LYS A 121 -17.35 5.44 14.03
C LYS A 121 -17.61 6.47 15.15
N GLY A 122 -18.02 7.68 14.81
CA GLY A 122 -18.15 8.78 15.77
C GLY A 122 -16.82 9.27 16.32
N GLN A 123 -15.71 8.78 15.78
CA GLN A 123 -14.36 9.20 16.13
C GLN A 123 -13.98 10.36 15.22
N ARG A 124 -13.71 11.52 15.80
CA ARG A 124 -13.27 12.72 15.06
C ARG A 124 -11.74 12.86 15.02
N THR A 125 -11.02 11.76 15.14
CA THR A 125 -9.56 11.81 15.27
C THR A 125 -8.88 12.04 13.93
N ILE A 126 -9.48 11.56 12.83
CA ILE A 126 -8.95 11.70 11.47
C ILE A 126 -9.91 12.58 10.66
N THR A 127 -9.58 13.85 10.57
CA THR A 127 -10.41 14.86 9.88
C THR A 127 -9.63 15.65 8.85
N ASP A 128 -8.31 15.64 8.94
CA ASP A 128 -7.43 16.45 8.11
C ASP A 128 -6.84 15.62 6.95
N SER A 129 -7.33 15.85 5.74
CA SER A 129 -6.85 15.19 4.53
C SER A 129 -5.44 15.62 4.14
N LEU A 130 -5.03 16.84 4.49
CA LEU A 130 -3.68 17.32 4.20
C LEU A 130 -2.65 16.61 5.10
N LEU A 131 -2.96 16.46 6.38
CA LEU A 131 -2.12 15.69 7.31
C LEU A 131 -2.00 14.23 6.84
N LEU A 132 -3.11 13.62 6.39
CA LEU A 132 -3.09 12.27 5.86
C LEU A 132 -2.14 12.14 4.65
N ARG A 133 -2.24 13.08 3.70
CA ARG A 133 -1.36 13.12 2.52
C ARG A 133 0.10 13.29 2.91
N ASN A 134 0.41 14.24 3.79
CA ASN A 134 1.77 14.52 4.24
C ASN A 134 2.39 13.32 4.96
N LEU A 135 1.60 12.60 5.76
CA LEU A 135 2.02 11.35 6.40
C LEU A 135 2.31 10.26 5.38
N MET A 136 1.47 10.11 4.37
CA MET A 136 1.72 9.12 3.30
C MET A 136 3.00 9.43 2.52
N MET A 137 3.22 10.69 2.16
CA MET A 137 4.45 11.12 1.48
C MET A 137 5.68 10.85 2.35
N PHE A 138 5.61 11.22 3.63
CA PHE A 138 6.69 10.95 4.58
C PHE A 138 7.00 9.45 4.70
N LEU A 139 5.98 8.61 4.80
CA LEU A 139 6.16 7.16 4.87
C LEU A 139 6.75 6.59 3.59
N ALA A 140 6.34 7.10 2.43
CA ALA A 140 6.89 6.68 1.13
C ALA A 140 8.38 7.01 1.02
N ASP A 141 8.81 8.20 1.48
CA ASP A 141 10.20 8.61 1.50
C ASP A 141 11.06 7.83 2.53
N ASN A 142 10.41 7.21 3.51
CA ASN A 142 11.08 6.50 4.61
C ASN A 142 10.80 4.99 4.60
N ILE A 143 10.49 4.40 3.46
CA ILE A 143 10.27 2.95 3.34
C ILE A 143 11.51 2.19 3.81
N GLY A 144 11.31 1.23 4.72
CA GLY A 144 12.38 0.42 5.30
C GLY A 144 13.15 1.08 6.44
N ASN A 145 12.89 2.34 6.76
CA ASN A 145 13.49 3.04 7.89
C ASN A 145 12.65 2.88 9.17
N SER A 146 13.32 3.00 10.31
CA SER A 146 12.62 3.10 11.60
C SER A 146 11.96 4.46 11.75
N VAL A 147 10.68 4.49 11.99
CA VAL A 147 9.90 5.71 12.17
C VAL A 147 9.16 5.68 13.50
N SER A 148 8.96 6.85 14.11
CA SER A 148 8.13 7.01 15.29
C SER A 148 7.16 8.18 15.10
N ALA A 149 5.98 8.12 15.72
CA ALA A 149 5.00 9.20 15.65
C ALA A 149 5.57 10.54 16.12
N THR A 150 6.48 10.51 17.10
CA THR A 150 7.16 11.71 17.60
C THR A 150 8.14 12.30 16.59
N SER A 151 8.95 11.46 15.94
CA SER A 151 9.92 11.91 14.93
C SER A 151 9.19 12.50 13.72
N ILE A 152 8.13 11.87 13.28
CA ILE A 152 7.31 12.36 12.17
C ILE A 152 6.69 13.72 12.49
N GLY A 153 6.07 13.85 13.67
CA GLY A 153 5.49 15.13 14.08
C GLY A 153 6.53 16.26 14.08
N ASN A 154 7.76 15.97 14.53
CA ASN A 154 8.85 16.94 14.50
C ASN A 154 9.25 17.32 13.06
N THR A 155 9.41 16.34 12.17
CA THR A 155 9.79 16.56 10.77
C THR A 155 8.72 17.36 10.03
N LEU A 156 7.44 17.00 10.15
CA LEU A 156 6.35 17.72 9.49
C LEU A 156 6.25 19.19 9.93
N VAL A 157 6.56 19.47 11.20
CA VAL A 157 6.62 20.85 11.72
C VAL A 157 7.86 21.59 11.21
N SER A 158 9.04 20.94 11.20
CA SER A 158 10.28 21.57 10.75
C SER A 158 10.23 21.95 9.27
N GLU A 159 9.63 21.08 8.46
CA GLU A 159 9.45 21.30 7.03
C GLU A 159 8.29 22.25 6.67
N GLY A 160 7.55 22.74 7.68
CA GLY A 160 6.45 23.66 7.46
C GLY A 160 5.21 23.04 6.82
N LEU A 161 5.12 21.72 6.81
CA LEU A 161 3.99 20.96 6.24
C LEU A 161 2.75 21.00 7.13
N LEU A 162 2.87 21.49 8.35
CA LEU A 162 1.79 21.64 9.32
C LEU A 162 1.75 23.10 9.82
N THR A 163 0.91 23.89 9.18
CA THR A 163 0.67 25.29 9.57
C THR A 163 -0.81 25.54 9.71
N GLU A 164 -1.22 26.16 10.81
CA GLU A 164 -2.54 26.75 10.99
C GLU A 164 -2.38 28.28 10.88
N GLY A 165 -2.66 28.81 9.69
CA GLY A 165 -2.30 30.18 9.35
C GLY A 165 -0.78 30.39 9.37
N ASN A 166 -0.29 31.38 10.14
CA ASN A 166 1.15 31.66 10.32
C ASN A 166 1.80 30.90 11.49
N ARG A 167 1.09 29.99 12.15
CA ARG A 167 1.61 29.21 13.28
C ARG A 167 1.94 27.79 12.86
N LYS A 168 3.16 27.32 13.22
CA LYS A 168 3.52 25.91 13.17
C LYS A 168 2.78 25.16 14.28
N VAL A 169 1.86 24.28 13.91
CA VAL A 169 1.10 23.45 14.87
C VAL A 169 1.62 22.04 14.82
N LYS A 170 2.13 21.54 15.94
CA LYS A 170 2.57 20.15 16.06
C LYS A 170 1.36 19.28 16.41
N PRO A 171 1.01 18.27 15.59
CA PRO A 171 -0.01 17.32 15.95
C PRO A 171 0.38 16.57 17.22
N VAL A 172 -0.59 16.24 18.03
CA VAL A 172 -0.38 15.39 19.20
C VAL A 172 0.05 14.00 18.69
N THR A 173 1.02 13.38 19.37
CA THR A 173 1.54 12.06 19.01
C THR A 173 0.43 11.02 18.80
N HIS A 174 -0.59 11.05 19.65
CA HIS A 174 -1.77 10.18 19.53
C HIS A 174 -2.53 10.39 18.20
N THR A 175 -2.62 11.62 17.71
CA THR A 175 -3.24 11.91 16.40
C THR A 175 -2.45 11.23 15.27
N ILE A 176 -1.13 11.36 15.26
CA ILE A 176 -0.27 10.72 14.25
C ILE A 176 -0.41 9.20 14.31
N GLN A 177 -0.45 8.61 15.51
CA GLN A 177 -0.69 7.18 15.69
C GLN A 177 -2.03 6.74 15.10
N ALA A 178 -3.11 7.50 15.33
CA ALA A 178 -4.42 7.20 14.77
C ALA A 178 -4.41 7.20 13.22
N TYR A 179 -3.69 8.15 12.61
CA TYR A 179 -3.52 8.17 11.16
C TYR A 179 -2.72 6.96 10.65
N PHE A 180 -1.69 6.52 11.38
CA PHE A 180 -0.96 5.30 11.04
C PHE A 180 -1.83 4.07 11.06
N GLU A 181 -2.59 3.90 12.12
CA GLU A 181 -3.52 2.76 12.21
C GLU A 181 -4.52 2.78 11.04
N ALA A 182 -5.05 3.96 10.69
CA ALA A 182 -5.96 4.07 9.54
C ALA A 182 -5.31 3.70 8.19
N LEU A 183 -4.04 4.07 7.99
CA LEU A 183 -3.28 3.68 6.80
C LEU A 183 -2.98 2.18 6.76
N LYS A 184 -2.66 1.57 7.89
CA LYS A 184 -2.48 0.13 8.05
C LYS A 184 -3.79 -0.62 7.78
N ASP A 185 -4.87 -0.17 8.39
CA ASP A 185 -6.19 -0.75 8.24
C ASP A 185 -6.72 -0.68 6.79
N SER A 186 -6.25 0.29 6.03
CA SER A 186 -6.58 0.46 4.61
C SER A 186 -5.60 -0.25 3.67
N TYR A 187 -4.69 -1.07 4.19
CA TYR A 187 -3.65 -1.79 3.45
C TYR A 187 -2.74 -0.89 2.59
N ILE A 188 -2.61 0.39 2.93
CA ILE A 188 -1.73 1.34 2.23
C ILE A 188 -0.30 1.20 2.72
N SER A 189 -0.14 0.93 4.02
CA SER A 189 1.16 0.70 4.62
C SER A 189 1.17 -0.59 5.42
N TYR A 190 2.35 -1.20 5.52
CA TYR A 190 2.59 -2.39 6.31
C TYR A 190 3.65 -2.08 7.36
N GLU A 191 3.31 -2.31 8.63
CA GLU A 191 4.26 -2.22 9.72
C GLU A 191 5.08 -3.51 9.78
N ILE A 192 6.40 -3.39 9.66
CA ILE A 192 7.33 -4.48 9.87
C ILE A 192 8.01 -4.27 11.21
N LYS A 193 7.68 -5.12 12.17
CA LYS A 193 8.34 -5.07 13.48
C LYS A 193 9.79 -5.53 13.36
N ARG A 194 10.68 -4.83 14.07
CA ARG A 194 12.08 -5.25 14.14
C ARG A 194 12.16 -6.67 14.70
N PHE A 195 12.81 -7.54 13.97
CA PHE A 195 13.16 -8.88 14.47
C PHE A 195 14.49 -8.81 15.20
N ASP A 196 14.49 -9.13 16.50
CA ASP A 196 15.70 -9.26 17.29
C ASP A 196 15.87 -10.70 17.77
N ILE A 197 16.96 -11.32 17.34
CA ILE A 197 17.34 -12.69 17.72
C ILE A 197 17.52 -12.83 19.23
N LYS A 198 17.89 -11.76 19.92
CA LYS A 198 18.10 -11.74 21.40
C LYS A 198 16.82 -11.44 22.20
N GLY A 199 15.70 -11.19 21.54
CA GLY A 199 14.35 -11.15 22.13
C GLY A 199 14.02 -9.97 23.06
N LYS A 200 14.97 -9.06 23.36
CA LYS A 200 14.75 -7.94 24.31
C LYS A 200 14.49 -6.59 23.66
N GLU A 201 14.92 -6.39 22.42
CA GLU A 201 14.78 -5.10 21.74
C GLU A 201 13.51 -4.97 20.90
N SER A 202 12.83 -6.08 20.58
CA SER A 202 11.53 -6.05 19.91
C SER A 202 10.42 -5.38 20.72
N LEU A 203 10.62 -5.24 22.04
CA LEU A 203 9.71 -4.56 22.96
C LEU A 203 9.99 -3.05 23.11
N LYS A 204 11.09 -2.55 22.53
CA LYS A 204 11.53 -1.15 22.71
C LYS A 204 11.19 -0.24 21.54
N THR A 205 10.62 -0.78 20.46
CA THR A 205 10.27 -0.04 19.25
C THR A 205 8.76 0.19 19.19
N LEU A 206 8.30 1.15 19.94
CA LEU A 206 7.04 1.87 19.74
C LEU A 206 7.23 3.34 20.10
#